data_4435b07f54094b121fe8fc607165b230
#
_entry.id   4435b07f54094b121fe8fc607165b230
#
_cell.length_a   1.000
_cell.length_b   1.000
_cell.length_c   1.000
_cell.angle_alpha   90.00
_cell.angle_beta   90.00
_cell.angle_gamma   90.00
#
_symmetry.space_group_name_H-M   'P 1'
#
loop_
_entity.id
_entity.type
_entity.pdbx_description
1 polymer ?
#
loop_
_entity_poly.entity_id
_entity_poly.type
_entity_poly.pdbx_seq_one_letter_code
_entity_poly.pdbx_strand_id
1 'polypeptide(L)'
;MNGRAAANQPADGRREEKPMEPKKFYITTAIAYTSRKPHIGNTYDIVLADLIARYKRMMGFDVYFLTGSDEHGQKIEQIAQEEGITPQAYVDRISAQIREVWDCMDVTYDQFIRTPNPQHER
;
A
#
# COMPACT_ATOMS: atom_id res chain seq x y z
N MET A 1 -19.95 -27.26 -67.10
CA MET A 1 -20.80 -26.10 -66.82
C MET A 1 -20.62 -25.70 -65.39
N ASN A 2 -20.18 -24.50 -65.19
CA ASN A 2 -19.63 -24.02 -63.94
C ASN A 2 -20.72 -23.57 -62.93
N GLY A 3 -20.79 -24.22 -61.78
CA GLY A 3 -21.55 -23.73 -60.61
C GLY A 3 -20.59 -23.15 -59.57
N ARG A 4 -20.38 -21.83 -59.58
CA ARG A 4 -19.67 -21.11 -58.50
C ARG A 4 -20.56 -21.07 -57.28
N ALA A 5 -20.18 -21.79 -56.24
CA ALA A 5 -20.70 -21.59 -54.89
C ALA A 5 -20.03 -20.34 -54.32
N ALA A 6 -20.83 -19.30 -54.14
CA ALA A 6 -20.42 -18.09 -53.41
C ALA A 6 -20.25 -18.42 -51.95
N ALA A 7 -19.03 -18.33 -51.45
CA ALA A 7 -18.71 -18.44 -50.06
C ALA A 7 -19.30 -17.22 -49.33
N ASN A 8 -20.29 -17.46 -48.50
CA ASN A 8 -20.88 -16.49 -47.59
C ASN A 8 -19.88 -16.19 -46.46
N GLN A 9 -19.22 -15.07 -46.51
CA GLN A 9 -18.42 -14.53 -45.41
C GLN A 9 -19.38 -13.89 -44.40
N PRO A 10 -19.37 -14.28 -43.16
CA PRO A 10 -20.07 -13.51 -42.13
C PRO A 10 -19.26 -12.25 -41.85
N ALA A 11 -19.79 -11.13 -42.25
CA ALA A 11 -19.36 -9.78 -41.83
C ALA A 11 -19.81 -9.56 -40.38
N ASP A 12 -19.17 -10.18 -39.40
CA ASP A 12 -19.29 -9.75 -38.02
C ASP A 12 -18.05 -8.96 -37.62
N GLY A 13 -18.10 -7.68 -37.93
CA GLY A 13 -17.13 -6.68 -37.53
C GLY A 13 -17.26 -6.31 -36.06
N ARG A 14 -17.41 -7.31 -35.19
CA ARG A 14 -17.18 -7.11 -33.74
C ARG A 14 -15.72 -6.78 -33.58
N ARG A 15 -15.45 -5.48 -33.43
CA ARG A 15 -14.17 -5.04 -32.86
C ARG A 15 -14.09 -5.72 -31.51
N GLU A 16 -13.14 -6.63 -31.34
CA GLU A 16 -12.74 -7.11 -30.02
C GLU A 16 -12.36 -5.85 -29.22
N GLU A 17 -13.28 -5.37 -28.39
CA GLU A 17 -12.99 -4.31 -27.44
C GLU A 17 -11.92 -4.88 -26.51
N LYS A 18 -10.69 -4.40 -26.70
CA LYS A 18 -9.58 -4.70 -25.82
C LYS A 18 -10.03 -4.36 -24.41
N PRO A 19 -9.98 -5.30 -23.43
CA PRO A 19 -10.40 -5.00 -22.06
C PRO A 19 -9.67 -3.72 -21.62
N MET A 20 -10.44 -2.72 -21.22
CA MET A 20 -9.87 -1.45 -20.78
C MET A 20 -9.07 -1.74 -19.52
N GLU A 21 -7.75 -1.46 -19.54
CA GLU A 21 -6.91 -1.59 -18.36
C GLU A 21 -7.51 -0.78 -17.21
N PRO A 22 -7.58 -1.34 -15.99
CA PRO A 22 -8.13 -0.63 -14.84
C PRO A 22 -7.32 0.65 -14.58
N LYS A 23 -8.03 1.73 -14.26
CA LYS A 23 -7.37 3.00 -13.88
C LYS A 23 -6.57 2.77 -12.60
N LYS A 24 -5.32 3.23 -12.59
CA LYS A 24 -4.44 3.14 -11.42
C LYS A 24 -4.76 4.23 -10.41
N PHE A 25 -4.71 3.87 -9.13
CA PHE A 25 -4.87 4.80 -8.03
C PHE A 25 -3.81 4.53 -6.97
N TYR A 26 -3.02 5.54 -6.64
CA TYR A 26 -1.99 5.47 -5.62
C TYR A 26 -2.39 6.31 -4.41
N ILE A 27 -2.28 5.72 -3.21
CA ILE A 27 -2.54 6.42 -1.96
C ILE A 27 -1.45 6.09 -0.94
N THR A 28 -1.04 7.08 -0.19
CA THR A 28 -0.07 6.95 0.89
C THR A 28 -0.50 7.75 2.10
N THR A 29 -0.05 7.33 3.27
CA THR A 29 -0.19 8.10 4.51
C THR A 29 1.13 8.78 4.89
N ALA A 30 1.07 9.71 5.83
CA ALA A 30 2.24 10.02 6.62
C ALA A 30 2.73 8.74 7.32
N ILE A 31 4.05 8.51 7.32
CA ILE A 31 4.64 7.36 7.99
C ILE A 31 4.75 7.61 9.50
N ALA A 32 4.40 6.61 10.29
CA ALA A 32 4.36 6.74 11.74
C ALA A 32 5.76 6.86 12.35
N TYR A 33 5.98 7.88 13.18
CA TYR A 33 7.26 8.07 13.85
C TYR A 33 7.44 7.10 15.01
N THR A 34 8.54 6.36 15.03
CA THR A 34 8.82 5.27 15.95
C THR A 34 9.31 5.70 17.34
N SER A 35 9.09 6.95 17.74
CA SER A 35 9.49 7.41 19.08
C SER A 35 8.61 6.84 20.20
N ARG A 36 7.42 6.35 19.89
CA ARG A 36 6.47 5.78 20.85
C ARG A 36 5.58 4.73 20.21
N LYS A 37 5.00 3.86 21.03
CA LYS A 37 3.90 2.99 20.62
C LYS A 37 2.74 3.85 20.06
N PRO A 38 2.13 3.47 18.92
CA PRO A 38 1.01 4.23 18.36
C PRO A 38 -0.19 4.25 19.31
N HIS A 39 -0.87 5.38 19.33
CA HIS A 39 -2.15 5.57 20.04
C HIS A 39 -3.28 5.84 19.04
N ILE A 40 -4.51 5.89 19.52
CA ILE A 40 -5.69 6.04 18.66
C ILE A 40 -5.65 7.29 17.75
N GLY A 41 -4.99 8.37 18.18
CA GLY A 41 -4.81 9.56 17.33
C GLY A 41 -3.93 9.31 16.10
N ASN A 42 -2.99 8.35 16.18
CA ASN A 42 -2.16 7.96 15.04
C ASN A 42 -2.92 7.06 14.05
N THR A 43 -4.03 6.48 14.46
CA THR A 43 -4.82 5.58 13.60
C THR A 43 -5.79 6.34 12.69
N TYR A 44 -6.03 7.60 12.93
CA TYR A 44 -6.98 8.40 12.16
C TYR A 44 -6.61 8.47 10.67
N ASP A 45 -5.38 8.83 10.36
CA ASP A 45 -4.91 8.97 8.99
C ASP A 45 -4.91 7.64 8.23
N ILE A 46 -4.49 6.57 8.90
CA ILE A 46 -4.42 5.24 8.28
C ILE A 46 -5.81 4.70 7.98
N VAL A 47 -6.78 4.89 8.87
CA VAL A 47 -8.17 4.46 8.67
C VAL A 47 -8.82 5.24 7.53
N LEU A 48 -8.59 6.56 7.48
CA LEU A 48 -9.10 7.40 6.40
C LEU A 48 -8.55 6.97 5.03
N ALA A 49 -7.24 6.73 4.95
CA ALA A 49 -6.60 6.26 3.72
C ALA A 49 -7.10 4.87 3.31
N ASP A 50 -7.29 3.96 4.27
CA ASP A 50 -7.83 2.63 4.03
C ASP A 50 -9.27 2.67 3.50
N LEU A 51 -10.11 3.54 4.06
CA LEU A 51 -11.46 3.78 3.55
C LEU A 51 -11.45 4.19 2.07
N ILE A 52 -10.58 5.13 1.70
CA ILE A 52 -10.43 5.59 0.32
C ILE A 52 -9.91 4.46 -0.57
N ALA A 53 -8.91 3.70 -0.12
CA ALA A 53 -8.35 2.58 -0.87
C ALA A 53 -9.42 1.51 -1.15
N ARG A 54 -10.18 1.11 -0.13
CA ARG A 54 -11.31 0.16 -0.27
C ARG A 54 -12.37 0.67 -1.23
N TYR A 55 -12.77 1.93 -1.11
CA TYR A 55 -13.75 2.54 -2.01
C TYR A 55 -13.27 2.53 -3.47
N LYS A 56 -12.02 2.89 -3.72
CA LYS A 56 -11.44 2.86 -5.06
C LYS A 56 -11.35 1.45 -5.64
N ARG A 57 -11.00 0.44 -4.83
CA ARG A 57 -11.03 -0.97 -5.25
C ARG A 57 -12.44 -1.42 -5.63
N MET A 58 -13.45 -1.05 -4.85
CA MET A 58 -14.85 -1.33 -5.16
C MET A 58 -15.30 -0.70 -6.49
N MET A 59 -14.73 0.43 -6.87
CA MET A 59 -14.98 1.09 -8.16
C MET A 59 -14.16 0.50 -9.32
N GLY A 60 -13.38 -0.55 -9.11
CA GLY A 60 -12.60 -1.22 -10.14
C GLY A 60 -11.27 -0.56 -10.47
N PHE A 61 -10.74 0.31 -9.59
CA PHE A 61 -9.39 0.83 -9.75
C PHE A 61 -8.34 -0.20 -9.32
N ASP A 62 -7.19 -0.20 -10.00
CA ASP A 62 -5.98 -0.85 -9.55
C ASP A 62 -5.31 0.05 -8.50
N VAL A 63 -5.47 -0.31 -7.22
CA VAL A 63 -5.05 0.52 -6.09
C VAL A 63 -3.74 0.02 -5.51
N TYR A 64 -2.80 0.94 -5.32
CA TYR A 64 -1.59 0.70 -4.54
C TYR A 64 -1.59 1.61 -3.31
N PHE A 65 -1.64 1.00 -2.13
CA PHE A 65 -1.68 1.69 -0.85
C PHE A 65 -0.38 1.47 -0.07
N LEU A 66 0.39 2.55 0.12
CA LEU A 66 1.66 2.56 0.82
C LEU A 66 1.53 3.24 2.19
N THR A 67 2.03 2.59 3.22
CA THR A 67 2.24 3.16 4.55
C THR A 67 3.60 2.73 5.09
N GLY A 68 3.93 3.09 6.32
CA GLY A 68 5.22 2.70 6.88
C GLY A 68 5.54 3.34 8.23
N SER A 69 6.82 3.25 8.59
CA SER A 69 7.37 3.85 9.81
C SER A 69 8.58 4.72 9.51
N ASP A 70 8.65 5.87 10.21
CA ASP A 70 9.81 6.75 10.25
C ASP A 70 10.69 6.37 11.44
N GLU A 71 11.90 5.94 11.16
CA GLU A 71 12.81 5.30 12.11
C GLU A 71 14.07 6.10 12.37
N HIS A 72 14.14 7.36 11.92
CA HIS A 72 15.26 8.23 12.13
C HIS A 72 14.97 9.34 13.15
N GLY A 73 15.97 9.65 13.97
CA GLY A 73 15.93 10.81 14.84
C GLY A 73 16.63 10.62 16.18
N GLN A 74 17.18 11.71 16.69
CA GLN A 74 17.94 11.77 17.94
C GLN A 74 17.12 11.26 19.15
N LYS A 75 15.82 11.46 19.14
CA LYS A 75 14.92 11.01 20.21
C LYS A 75 14.86 9.49 20.32
N ILE A 76 14.96 8.78 19.19
CA ILE A 76 15.00 7.32 19.15
C ILE A 76 16.28 6.81 19.80
N GLU A 77 17.42 7.44 19.49
CA GLU A 77 18.71 7.11 20.09
C GLU A 77 18.71 7.31 21.60
N GLN A 78 18.13 8.42 22.08
CA GLN A 78 18.01 8.71 23.51
C GLN A 78 17.17 7.65 24.24
N ILE A 79 16.00 7.30 23.70
CA ILE A 79 15.12 6.31 24.32
C ILE A 79 15.78 4.93 24.32
N ALA A 80 16.43 4.54 23.23
CA ALA A 80 17.15 3.27 23.15
C ALA A 80 18.27 3.19 24.20
N GLN A 81 19.00 4.30 24.41
CA GLN A 81 20.04 4.39 25.42
C GLN A 81 19.46 4.27 26.84
N GLU A 82 18.33 4.94 27.12
CA GLU A 82 17.64 4.85 28.42
C GLU A 82 17.16 3.42 28.71
N GLU A 83 16.72 2.68 27.69
CA GLU A 83 16.30 1.29 27.80
C GLU A 83 17.46 0.28 27.78
N GLY A 84 18.68 0.73 27.51
CA GLY A 84 19.86 -0.14 27.46
C GLY A 84 19.90 -1.09 26.26
N ILE A 85 19.27 -0.71 25.16
CA ILE A 85 19.23 -1.47 23.91
C ILE A 85 19.80 -0.64 22.74
N THR A 86 20.08 -1.31 21.62
CA THR A 86 20.53 -0.61 20.42
C THR A 86 19.37 0.16 19.78
N PRO A 87 19.64 1.32 19.12
CA PRO A 87 18.63 2.03 18.36
C PRO A 87 17.92 1.14 17.34
N GLN A 88 18.64 0.25 16.66
CA GLN A 88 18.07 -0.71 15.71
C GLN A 88 17.07 -1.66 16.38
N ALA A 89 17.41 -2.25 17.51
CA ALA A 89 16.51 -3.13 18.25
C ALA A 89 15.24 -2.40 18.73
N TYR A 90 15.39 -1.14 19.11
CA TYR A 90 14.27 -0.30 19.51
C TYR A 90 13.31 -0.05 18.33
N VAL A 91 13.82 0.43 17.19
CA VAL A 91 12.96 0.71 16.03
C VAL A 91 12.34 -0.55 15.42
N ASP A 92 13.04 -1.68 15.44
CA ASP A 92 12.48 -2.97 15.00
C ASP A 92 11.26 -3.36 15.84
N ARG A 93 11.36 -3.18 17.16
CA ARG A 93 10.26 -3.46 18.09
C ARG A 93 9.07 -2.52 17.86
N ILE A 94 9.31 -1.21 17.76
CA ILE A 94 8.22 -0.24 17.58
C ILE A 94 7.57 -0.36 16.20
N SER A 95 8.35 -0.56 15.15
CA SER A 95 7.84 -0.79 13.79
C SER A 95 6.96 -2.04 13.73
N ALA A 96 7.35 -3.13 14.41
CA ALA A 96 6.53 -4.32 14.53
C ALA A 96 5.20 -4.05 15.26
N GLN A 97 5.22 -3.26 16.35
CA GLN A 97 4.01 -2.88 17.08
C GLN A 97 3.07 -2.00 16.24
N ILE A 98 3.62 -1.07 15.44
CA ILE A 98 2.82 -0.25 14.51
C ILE A 98 2.12 -1.16 13.50
N ARG A 99 2.86 -2.08 12.88
CA ARG A 99 2.30 -3.04 11.93
C ARG A 99 1.21 -3.90 12.56
N GLU A 100 1.45 -4.42 13.75
CA GLU A 100 0.47 -5.22 14.50
C GLU A 100 -0.83 -4.45 14.74
N VAL A 101 -0.75 -3.15 15.07
CA VAL A 101 -1.94 -2.29 15.24
C VAL A 101 -2.68 -2.11 13.91
N TRP A 102 -1.97 -1.85 12.80
CA TRP A 102 -2.58 -1.73 11.47
C TRP A 102 -3.26 -3.04 11.03
N ASP A 103 -2.61 -4.16 11.27
CA ASP A 103 -3.14 -5.50 10.95
C ASP A 103 -4.36 -5.84 11.83
N CYS A 104 -4.34 -5.49 13.11
CA CYS A 104 -5.47 -5.66 14.03
C CYS A 104 -6.70 -4.82 13.59
N MET A 105 -6.48 -3.69 12.94
CA MET A 105 -7.53 -2.83 12.38
C MET A 105 -7.94 -3.24 10.97
N ASP A 106 -7.40 -4.34 10.45
CA ASP A 106 -7.67 -4.85 9.10
C ASP A 106 -7.38 -3.81 7.99
N VAL A 107 -6.31 -3.02 8.16
CA VAL A 107 -5.87 -2.04 7.16
C VAL A 107 -5.34 -2.76 5.92
N THR A 108 -5.82 -2.37 4.75
CA THR A 108 -5.54 -3.05 3.48
C THR A 108 -4.36 -2.46 2.70
N TYR A 109 -3.29 -2.07 3.40
CA TYR A 109 -2.08 -1.59 2.74
C TYR A 109 -1.41 -2.70 1.91
N ASP A 110 -0.86 -2.32 0.75
CA ASP A 110 -0.11 -3.23 -0.13
C ASP A 110 1.35 -3.34 0.31
N GLN A 111 1.92 -2.26 0.84
CA GLN A 111 3.29 -2.24 1.34
C GLN A 111 3.42 -1.41 2.61
N PHE A 112 4.19 -1.95 3.56
CA PHE A 112 4.66 -1.23 4.74
C PHE A 112 6.16 -0.96 4.58
N ILE A 113 6.52 0.31 4.34
CA ILE A 113 7.91 0.71 4.15
C ILE A 113 8.53 1.16 5.46
N ARG A 114 9.81 0.87 5.63
CA ARG A 114 10.63 1.37 6.74
C ARG A 114 11.71 2.28 6.16
N THR A 115 12.02 3.40 6.83
CA THR A 115 13.04 4.34 6.32
C THR A 115 14.43 3.73 6.14
N PRO A 116 14.90 2.74 6.94
CA PRO A 116 16.17 2.06 6.68
C PRO A 116 16.14 1.04 5.54
N ASN A 117 15.01 0.82 4.89
CA ASN A 117 14.95 -0.15 3.80
C ASN A 117 15.69 0.36 2.56
N PRO A 118 16.46 -0.52 1.86
CA PRO A 118 17.16 -0.13 0.63
C PRO A 118 16.26 0.41 -0.48
N GLN A 119 14.98 0.09 -0.44
CA GLN A 119 13.97 0.63 -1.37
C GLN A 119 13.63 2.10 -1.08
N HIS A 120 13.80 2.54 0.16
CA HIS A 120 13.56 3.93 0.54
C HIS A 120 14.75 4.83 0.20
N GLU A 121 15.96 4.29 0.20
CA GLU A 121 17.21 5.01 -0.08
C GLU A 121 17.47 5.24 -1.58
N ARG A 122 16.64 4.72 -2.48
CA ARG A 122 16.70 4.88 -3.94
C ARG A 122 15.75 5.94 -4.44
#